data_b32a907313a1edd66d73774eba6765b5
#
_entry.id   b32a907313a1edd66d73774eba6765b5
#
_cell.length_a   1.000
_cell.length_b   1.000
_cell.length_c   1.000
_cell.angle_alpha   90.00
_cell.angle_beta   90.00
_cell.angle_gamma   90.00
#
_symmetry.space_group_name_H-M   'P 1'
#
loop_
_entity.id
_entity.type
_entity.pdbx_description
1 polymer ?
#
loop_
_entity_poly.entity_id
_entity_poly.type
_entity_poly.pdbx_seq_one_letter_code
_entity_poly.pdbx_strand_id
1 'polypeptide(L)'
;VAHTFKGRTVEEAVANAVQHLDTTEEHLVYEVIEQPQKGFFGLFGGKPAVIKAHVPPRSADVARSFLEETISLMGLKAELSVEQVGKEAFFSLHTEEKDQGRLIGRKGQTLDSLEYLTNLAASHSPSTDFVKVRLDAGGYRHKREETLKQLALRISHKAKATKEPIVLEPMPARERKVIHTTLANEAGVQTYSQGEGAKRHVVVEPKQSD
;
A
#
# COMPACT_ATOMS: atom_id res chain seq x y z
N VAL A 1 -21.53 10.97 5.98
CA VAL A 1 -22.64 11.94 5.95
C VAL A 1 -22.16 13.23 6.60
N ALA A 2 -22.45 14.39 5.97
CA ALA A 2 -22.06 15.67 6.52
C ALA A 2 -23.16 16.21 7.47
N HIS A 3 -22.76 16.73 8.62
CA HIS A 3 -23.62 17.26 9.66
C HIS A 3 -23.40 18.76 9.83
N THR A 4 -24.42 19.47 10.33
CA THR A 4 -24.36 20.92 10.56
C THR A 4 -24.16 21.20 12.05
N PHE A 5 -23.16 22.03 12.35
CA PHE A 5 -22.83 22.47 13.72
C PHE A 5 -22.88 23.99 13.85
N LYS A 6 -23.19 24.45 15.04
CA LYS A 6 -23.32 25.89 15.36
C LYS A 6 -22.40 26.23 16.54
N GLY A 7 -21.89 27.46 16.56
CA GLY A 7 -21.12 28.02 17.66
C GLY A 7 -21.19 29.56 17.65
N ARG A 8 -20.75 30.21 18.71
CA ARG A 8 -20.65 31.68 18.73
C ARG A 8 -19.57 32.19 17.80
N THR A 9 -18.54 31.34 17.57
CA THR A 9 -17.45 31.51 16.61
C THR A 9 -17.31 30.26 15.75
N VAL A 10 -16.53 30.35 14.66
CA VAL A 10 -16.23 29.19 13.82
C VAL A 10 -15.48 28.14 14.61
N GLU A 11 -14.52 28.55 15.46
CA GLU A 11 -13.73 27.66 16.30
C GLU A 11 -14.59 26.87 17.29
N GLU A 12 -15.61 27.55 17.89
CA GLU A 12 -16.58 26.88 18.78
C GLU A 12 -17.45 25.87 18.01
N ALA A 13 -17.88 26.21 16.78
CA ALA A 13 -18.61 25.28 15.92
C ALA A 13 -17.77 24.07 15.51
N VAL A 14 -16.47 24.24 15.24
CA VAL A 14 -15.51 23.18 14.95
C VAL A 14 -15.30 22.30 16.19
N ALA A 15 -15.11 22.89 17.37
CA ALA A 15 -14.98 22.13 18.61
C ALA A 15 -16.23 21.27 18.91
N ASN A 16 -17.42 21.81 18.66
CA ASN A 16 -18.68 21.06 18.80
C ASN A 16 -18.76 19.91 17.79
N ALA A 17 -18.28 20.11 16.55
CA ALA A 17 -18.23 19.07 15.53
C ALA A 17 -17.25 17.95 15.94
N VAL A 18 -16.04 18.31 16.38
CA VAL A 18 -15.00 17.37 16.88
C VAL A 18 -15.55 16.51 18.00
N GLN A 19 -16.20 17.12 18.98
CA GLN A 19 -16.78 16.40 20.11
C GLN A 19 -17.94 15.47 19.68
N HIS A 20 -18.82 15.93 18.80
CA HIS A 20 -20.00 15.15 18.38
C HIS A 20 -19.64 13.99 17.45
N LEU A 21 -18.63 14.20 16.58
CA LEU A 21 -18.18 13.20 15.60
C LEU A 21 -17.07 12.28 16.15
N ASP A 22 -16.68 12.45 17.42
CA ASP A 22 -15.63 11.68 18.11
C ASP A 22 -14.34 11.60 17.27
N THR A 23 -13.83 12.76 16.88
CA THR A 23 -12.68 12.91 16.00
C THR A 23 -11.72 13.96 16.51
N THR A 24 -10.69 14.29 15.72
CA THR A 24 -9.79 15.42 15.97
C THR A 24 -9.98 16.49 14.89
N GLU A 25 -9.56 17.72 15.18
CA GLU A 25 -9.64 18.79 14.20
C GLU A 25 -8.86 18.50 12.92
N GLU A 26 -7.73 17.77 13.04
CA GLU A 26 -6.89 17.36 11.90
C GLU A 26 -7.61 16.38 10.95
N HIS A 27 -8.58 15.62 11.46
CA HIS A 27 -9.36 14.64 10.70
C HIS A 27 -10.76 15.14 10.33
N LEU A 28 -11.08 16.41 10.64
CA LEU A 28 -12.36 17.01 10.32
C LEU A 28 -12.27 17.83 9.03
N VAL A 29 -13.16 17.55 8.08
CA VAL A 29 -13.36 18.43 6.92
C VAL A 29 -14.63 19.24 7.14
N TYR A 30 -14.53 20.58 7.05
CA TYR A 30 -15.69 21.44 7.23
C TYR A 30 -15.72 22.59 6.23
N GLU A 31 -16.91 23.09 6.00
CA GLU A 31 -17.22 24.27 5.20
C GLU A 31 -18.00 25.25 6.08
N VAL A 32 -17.61 26.52 6.05
CA VAL A 32 -18.34 27.58 6.77
C VAL A 32 -19.54 28.05 5.93
N ILE A 33 -20.75 27.74 6.40
CA ILE A 33 -22.01 28.10 5.74
C ILE A 33 -22.43 29.51 6.12
N GLU A 34 -22.34 29.86 7.41
CA GLU A 34 -22.67 31.21 7.90
C GLU A 34 -21.56 31.69 8.83
N GLN A 35 -21.10 32.94 8.56
CA GLN A 35 -20.15 33.63 9.43
C GLN A 35 -20.87 34.22 10.64
N PRO A 36 -20.22 34.22 11.83
CA PRO A 36 -20.83 34.81 13.02
C PRO A 36 -20.98 36.34 12.85
N GLN A 37 -22.13 36.87 13.19
CA GLN A 37 -22.38 38.28 13.19
C GLN A 37 -22.59 38.80 14.61
N LYS A 38 -21.81 39.82 15.00
CA LYS A 38 -22.01 40.50 16.29
C LYS A 38 -23.32 41.28 16.24
N GLY A 39 -24.19 41.10 17.23
CA GLY A 39 -25.40 41.89 17.38
C GLY A 39 -25.10 43.36 17.66
N PHE A 40 -26.09 44.23 17.40
CA PHE A 40 -25.99 45.66 17.67
C PHE A 40 -25.85 45.87 19.20
N PHE A 41 -24.79 46.55 19.62
CA PHE A 41 -24.37 46.75 21.02
C PHE A 41 -24.09 45.47 21.85
N GLY A 42 -23.82 44.33 21.23
CA GLY A 42 -23.43 43.11 21.96
C GLY A 42 -24.53 42.40 22.77
N LEU A 43 -25.80 42.90 22.72
CA LEU A 43 -26.88 42.41 23.56
C LEU A 43 -28.04 41.74 22.80
N PHE A 44 -28.28 42.09 21.53
CA PHE A 44 -29.40 41.51 20.76
C PHE A 44 -29.04 41.30 19.29
N GLY A 45 -29.47 40.15 18.70
CA GLY A 45 -29.46 39.91 17.26
C GLY A 45 -28.18 39.35 16.64
N GLY A 46 -27.24 38.80 17.41
CA GLY A 46 -26.09 38.11 16.89
C GLY A 46 -26.48 36.80 16.17
N LYS A 47 -25.89 36.53 14.99
CA LYS A 47 -26.06 35.22 14.33
C LYS A 47 -24.89 34.33 14.70
N PRO A 48 -25.13 33.03 15.04
CA PRO A 48 -24.07 32.10 15.27
C PRO A 48 -23.31 31.78 13.98
N ALA A 49 -22.06 31.31 14.11
CA ALA A 49 -21.38 30.63 13.05
C ALA A 49 -22.08 29.29 12.78
N VAL A 50 -22.19 28.91 11.51
CA VAL A 50 -22.73 27.63 11.09
C VAL A 50 -21.72 26.98 10.15
N ILE A 51 -21.28 25.75 10.49
CA ILE A 51 -20.42 24.96 9.66
C ILE A 51 -21.13 23.65 9.26
N LYS A 52 -20.77 23.14 8.09
CA LYS A 52 -21.12 21.78 7.66
C LYS A 52 -19.86 20.94 7.71
N ALA A 53 -19.85 19.90 8.53
CA ALA A 53 -18.65 19.10 8.79
C ALA A 53 -18.90 17.61 8.64
N HIS A 54 -17.86 16.89 8.26
CA HIS A 54 -17.85 15.43 8.21
C HIS A 54 -16.44 14.90 8.48
N VAL A 55 -16.35 13.65 8.93
CA VAL A 55 -15.09 12.92 9.02
C VAL A 55 -14.91 12.15 7.72
N PRO A 56 -13.85 12.41 6.93
CA PRO A 56 -13.55 11.62 5.75
C PRO A 56 -13.13 10.21 6.14
N PRO A 57 -13.34 9.20 5.27
CA PRO A 57 -12.84 7.86 5.51
C PRO A 57 -11.31 7.89 5.57
N ARG A 58 -10.74 7.12 6.50
CA ARG A 58 -9.27 6.96 6.60
C ARG A 58 -8.71 6.30 5.35
N SER A 59 -7.46 6.61 4.99
CA SER A 59 -6.80 5.97 3.85
C SER A 59 -6.80 4.44 3.91
N ALA A 60 -6.62 3.88 5.11
CA ALA A 60 -6.68 2.43 5.32
C ALA A 60 -8.08 1.83 5.04
N ASP A 61 -9.15 2.55 5.40
CA ASP A 61 -10.54 2.10 5.16
C ASP A 61 -10.88 2.16 3.68
N VAL A 62 -10.44 3.21 2.97
CA VAL A 62 -10.57 3.31 1.51
C VAL A 62 -9.82 2.18 0.82
N ALA A 63 -8.58 1.90 1.25
CA ALA A 63 -7.77 0.81 0.75
C ALA A 63 -8.45 -0.55 0.96
N ARG A 64 -8.98 -0.79 2.16
CA ARG A 64 -9.71 -2.02 2.51
C ARG A 64 -10.92 -2.21 1.63
N SER A 65 -11.80 -1.22 1.56
CA SER A 65 -13.04 -1.32 0.77
C SER A 65 -12.75 -1.56 -0.71
N PHE A 66 -11.76 -0.85 -1.27
CA PHE A 66 -11.31 -1.04 -2.65
C PHE A 66 -10.84 -2.48 -2.90
N LEU A 67 -10.01 -3.02 -2.00
CA LEU A 67 -9.45 -4.36 -2.17
C LEU A 67 -10.51 -5.44 -2.03
N GLU A 68 -11.39 -5.36 -1.03
CA GLU A 68 -12.49 -6.30 -0.79
C GLU A 68 -13.46 -6.33 -1.99
N GLU A 69 -13.83 -5.15 -2.50
CA GLU A 69 -14.69 -5.04 -3.69
C GLU A 69 -14.00 -5.62 -4.93
N THR A 70 -12.73 -5.30 -5.16
CA THR A 70 -11.96 -5.81 -6.30
C THR A 70 -11.87 -7.34 -6.26
N ILE A 71 -11.55 -7.94 -5.10
CA ILE A 71 -11.48 -9.40 -4.94
C ILE A 71 -12.86 -10.03 -5.20
N SER A 72 -13.94 -9.42 -4.70
CA SER A 72 -15.31 -9.87 -4.94
C SER A 72 -15.66 -9.85 -6.44
N LEU A 73 -15.32 -8.76 -7.15
CA LEU A 73 -15.53 -8.62 -8.61
C LEU A 73 -14.68 -9.62 -9.42
N MET A 74 -13.53 -10.04 -8.91
CA MET A 74 -12.73 -11.12 -9.51
C MET A 74 -13.38 -12.50 -9.32
N GLY A 75 -14.50 -12.60 -8.59
CA GLY A 75 -15.18 -13.84 -8.26
C GLY A 75 -14.38 -14.72 -7.30
N LEU A 76 -13.61 -14.09 -6.39
CA LEU A 76 -12.80 -14.76 -5.39
C LEU A 76 -13.37 -14.51 -3.99
N LYS A 77 -13.14 -15.48 -3.10
CA LYS A 77 -13.46 -15.34 -1.68
C LYS A 77 -12.16 -15.30 -0.89
N ALA A 78 -11.94 -14.21 -0.20
CA ALA A 78 -10.79 -14.07 0.70
C ALA A 78 -11.18 -13.27 1.94
N GLU A 79 -10.66 -13.68 3.07
CA GLU A 79 -10.71 -12.90 4.31
C GLU A 79 -9.51 -11.96 4.35
N LEU A 80 -9.77 -10.70 4.66
CA LEU A 80 -8.75 -9.67 4.77
C LEU A 80 -8.49 -9.33 6.23
N SER A 81 -7.29 -9.61 6.71
CA SER A 81 -6.78 -9.08 7.98
C SER A 81 -5.88 -7.88 7.74
N VAL A 82 -5.99 -6.87 8.60
CA VAL A 82 -5.22 -5.62 8.49
C VAL A 82 -4.53 -5.34 9.82
N GLU A 83 -3.24 -5.13 9.77
CA GLU A 83 -2.42 -4.64 10.86
C GLU A 83 -1.75 -3.33 10.44
N GLN A 84 -1.88 -2.28 11.25
CA GLN A 84 -1.26 -0.99 10.96
C GLN A 84 -0.17 -0.67 11.97
N VAL A 85 1.01 -0.32 11.47
CA VAL A 85 2.16 0.10 12.26
C VAL A 85 2.65 1.45 11.71
N GLY A 86 2.32 2.52 12.41
CA GLY A 86 2.63 3.87 11.95
C GLY A 86 1.97 4.19 10.61
N LYS A 87 2.77 4.49 9.61
CA LYS A 87 2.32 4.80 8.24
C LYS A 87 2.30 3.59 7.30
N GLU A 88 2.55 2.39 7.77
CA GLU A 88 2.43 1.16 6.98
C GLU A 88 1.22 0.34 7.45
N ALA A 89 0.44 -0.17 6.51
CA ALA A 89 -0.68 -1.07 6.76
C ALA A 89 -0.40 -2.40 6.04
N PHE A 90 -0.33 -3.47 6.83
CA PHE A 90 -0.09 -4.83 6.34
C PHE A 90 -1.43 -5.51 6.13
N PHE A 91 -1.74 -5.78 4.87
CA PHE A 91 -2.96 -6.43 4.41
C PHE A 91 -2.65 -7.88 4.08
N SER A 92 -3.24 -8.81 4.81
CA SER A 92 -3.04 -10.25 4.60
C SER A 92 -4.32 -10.89 4.11
N LEU A 93 -4.25 -11.49 2.92
CA LEU A 93 -5.36 -12.21 2.29
C LEU A 93 -5.29 -13.69 2.64
N HIS A 94 -6.37 -14.19 3.21
CA HIS A 94 -6.58 -15.60 3.52
C HIS A 94 -7.68 -16.14 2.61
N THR A 95 -7.37 -17.18 1.84
CA THR A 95 -8.30 -17.80 0.89
C THR A 95 -8.09 -19.29 0.82
N GLU A 96 -9.06 -19.99 0.26
CA GLU A 96 -8.92 -21.41 -0.05
C GLU A 96 -7.78 -21.64 -1.07
N GLU A 97 -7.12 -22.78 -0.98
CA GLU A 97 -5.95 -23.12 -1.81
C GLU A 97 -6.23 -23.01 -3.31
N LYS A 98 -7.43 -23.38 -3.75
CA LYS A 98 -7.87 -23.30 -5.16
C LYS A 98 -7.87 -21.87 -5.72
N ASP A 99 -8.10 -20.85 -4.88
CA ASP A 99 -8.20 -19.45 -5.29
C ASP A 99 -6.90 -18.67 -5.05
N GLN A 100 -6.01 -19.21 -4.20
CA GLN A 100 -4.75 -18.56 -3.85
C GLN A 100 -3.88 -18.28 -5.09
N GLY A 101 -3.81 -19.23 -6.03
CA GLY A 101 -3.07 -19.06 -7.27
C GLY A 101 -3.58 -17.91 -8.15
N ARG A 102 -4.89 -17.63 -8.14
CA ARG A 102 -5.52 -16.53 -8.88
C ARG A 102 -5.24 -15.18 -8.24
N LEU A 103 -5.23 -15.10 -6.90
CA LEU A 103 -4.87 -13.89 -6.15
C LEU A 103 -3.39 -13.53 -6.32
N ILE A 104 -2.52 -14.53 -6.33
CA ILE A 104 -1.08 -14.35 -6.48
C ILE A 104 -0.73 -14.04 -7.94
N GLY A 105 -1.26 -14.83 -8.87
CA GLY A 105 -0.90 -14.77 -10.28
C GLY A 105 0.50 -15.31 -10.57
N ARG A 106 0.89 -15.28 -11.85
CA ARG A 106 2.19 -15.77 -12.28
C ARG A 106 3.32 -14.95 -11.65
N LYS A 107 4.16 -15.59 -10.85
CA LYS A 107 5.28 -14.95 -10.14
C LYS A 107 4.85 -13.74 -9.28
N GLY A 108 3.63 -13.74 -8.72
CA GLY A 108 3.14 -12.67 -7.87
C GLY A 108 2.62 -11.42 -8.61
N GLN A 109 2.48 -11.46 -9.93
CA GLN A 109 2.07 -10.28 -10.72
C GLN A 109 0.69 -9.75 -10.36
N THR A 110 -0.29 -10.62 -10.12
CA THR A 110 -1.63 -10.18 -9.71
C THR A 110 -1.57 -9.52 -8.33
N LEU A 111 -0.86 -10.14 -7.39
CA LEU A 111 -0.68 -9.61 -6.03
C LEU A 111 0.02 -8.24 -6.03
N ASP A 112 1.05 -8.07 -6.86
CA ASP A 112 1.76 -6.79 -6.99
C ASP A 112 0.87 -5.72 -7.63
N SER A 113 0.03 -6.08 -8.61
CA SER A 113 -0.94 -5.17 -9.23
C SER A 113 -2.02 -4.75 -8.24
N LEU A 114 -2.55 -5.69 -7.45
CA LEU A 114 -3.51 -5.40 -6.39
C LEU A 114 -2.91 -4.48 -5.32
N GLU A 115 -1.68 -4.74 -4.87
CA GLU A 115 -0.97 -3.84 -3.93
C GLU A 115 -0.84 -2.42 -4.50
N TYR A 116 -0.44 -2.30 -5.76
CA TYR A 116 -0.29 -1.01 -6.43
C TYR A 116 -1.62 -0.24 -6.50
N LEU A 117 -2.68 -0.88 -6.98
CA LEU A 117 -4.01 -0.26 -7.12
C LEU A 117 -4.62 0.09 -5.76
N THR A 118 -4.42 -0.76 -4.75
CA THR A 118 -4.86 -0.50 -3.38
C THR A 118 -4.15 0.73 -2.79
N ASN A 119 -2.83 0.87 -3.02
CA ASN A 119 -2.09 2.08 -2.62
C ASN A 119 -2.57 3.32 -3.38
N LEU A 120 -2.90 3.18 -4.66
CA LEU A 120 -3.45 4.28 -5.44
C LEU A 120 -4.82 4.72 -4.89
N ALA A 121 -5.71 3.77 -4.58
CA ALA A 121 -6.99 4.07 -3.94
C ALA A 121 -6.80 4.76 -2.58
N ALA A 122 -5.89 4.27 -1.73
CA ALA A 122 -5.54 4.89 -0.46
C ALA A 122 -5.08 6.35 -0.63
N SER A 123 -4.28 6.63 -1.65
CA SER A 123 -3.76 7.98 -1.93
C SER A 123 -4.83 8.99 -2.39
N HIS A 124 -5.99 8.51 -2.85
CA HIS A 124 -7.13 9.35 -3.21
C HIS A 124 -8.10 9.57 -2.05
N SER A 125 -7.80 9.05 -0.86
CA SER A 125 -8.57 9.40 0.34
C SER A 125 -8.48 10.90 0.60
N PRO A 126 -9.59 11.59 0.92
CA PRO A 126 -9.56 12.96 1.34
C PRO A 126 -8.96 13.17 2.73
N SER A 127 -8.62 12.09 3.44
CA SER A 127 -7.95 12.13 4.74
C SER A 127 -6.47 12.43 4.60
N THR A 128 -5.92 13.14 5.58
CA THR A 128 -4.47 13.45 5.66
C THR A 128 -3.64 12.30 6.24
N ASP A 129 -4.27 11.21 6.67
CA ASP A 129 -3.66 10.06 7.32
C ASP A 129 -3.15 9.00 6.34
N PHE A 130 -2.45 9.39 5.29
CA PHE A 130 -1.95 8.47 4.26
C PHE A 130 -1.19 7.29 4.88
N VAL A 131 -1.59 6.07 4.48
CA VAL A 131 -0.91 4.82 4.82
C VAL A 131 -0.37 4.15 3.56
N LYS A 132 0.78 3.51 3.69
CA LYS A 132 1.36 2.65 2.66
C LYS A 132 0.93 1.21 2.88
N VAL A 133 0.14 0.68 1.96
CA VAL A 133 -0.32 -0.70 2.01
C VAL A 133 0.77 -1.66 1.54
N ARG A 134 0.98 -2.71 2.32
CA ARG A 134 1.75 -3.90 1.99
C ARG A 134 0.80 -5.09 1.91
N LEU A 135 0.69 -5.71 0.75
CA LEU A 135 -0.24 -6.80 0.51
C LEU A 135 0.49 -8.14 0.42
N ASP A 136 -0.02 -9.14 1.13
CA ASP A 136 0.43 -10.54 1.00
C ASP A 136 -0.76 -11.50 0.94
N ALA A 137 -0.54 -12.69 0.39
CA ALA A 137 -1.51 -13.75 0.28
C ALA A 137 -0.89 -15.09 0.73
N GLY A 138 -1.31 -15.58 1.89
CA GLY A 138 -0.87 -16.87 2.42
C GLY A 138 0.64 -17.03 2.59
N GLY A 139 1.36 -15.95 2.92
CA GLY A 139 2.82 -15.97 3.10
C GLY A 139 3.60 -16.11 1.79
N TYR A 140 2.97 -15.79 0.65
CA TYR A 140 3.59 -15.96 -0.67
C TYR A 140 4.90 -15.21 -0.81
N ARG A 141 4.96 -13.94 -0.34
CA ARG A 141 6.16 -13.11 -0.54
C ARG A 141 7.39 -13.71 0.12
N HIS A 142 7.24 -14.24 1.32
CA HIS A 142 8.34 -14.94 2.02
C HIS A 142 8.76 -16.21 1.29
N LYS A 143 7.79 -17.08 0.94
CA LYS A 143 8.07 -18.33 0.20
C LYS A 143 8.73 -18.07 -1.15
N ARG A 144 8.31 -17.00 -1.85
CA ARG A 144 8.89 -16.59 -3.12
C ARG A 144 10.32 -16.12 -2.97
N GLU A 145 10.60 -15.32 -1.96
CA GLU A 145 11.95 -14.86 -1.65
C GLU A 145 12.90 -16.02 -1.38
N GLU A 146 12.50 -16.99 -0.57
CA GLU A 146 13.29 -18.20 -0.31
C GLU A 146 13.54 -19.01 -1.59
N THR A 147 12.53 -19.15 -2.44
CA THR A 147 12.68 -19.82 -3.75
C THR A 147 13.70 -19.11 -4.63
N LEU A 148 13.72 -17.77 -4.62
CA LEU A 148 14.67 -16.97 -5.40
C LEU A 148 16.09 -17.08 -4.85
N LYS A 149 16.27 -17.12 -3.51
CA LYS A 149 17.58 -17.38 -2.87
C LYS A 149 18.14 -18.73 -3.28
N GLN A 150 17.32 -19.78 -3.22
CA GLN A 150 17.71 -21.12 -3.65
C GLN A 150 18.06 -21.17 -5.15
N LEU A 151 17.27 -20.49 -5.98
CA LEU A 151 17.56 -20.36 -7.41
C LEU A 151 18.91 -19.68 -7.64
N ALA A 152 19.16 -18.55 -6.95
CA ALA A 152 20.40 -17.80 -7.09
C ALA A 152 21.63 -18.68 -6.80
N LEU A 153 21.64 -19.39 -5.67
CA LEU A 153 22.74 -20.28 -5.29
C LEU A 153 22.95 -21.40 -6.32
N ARG A 154 21.86 -22.03 -6.77
CA ARG A 154 21.94 -23.09 -7.79
C ARG A 154 22.51 -22.56 -9.11
N ILE A 155 22.11 -21.37 -9.55
CA ILE A 155 22.61 -20.73 -10.77
C ILE A 155 24.08 -20.31 -10.62
N SER A 156 24.48 -19.80 -9.44
CA SER A 156 25.89 -19.52 -9.14
C SER A 156 26.77 -20.75 -9.32
N HIS A 157 26.38 -21.88 -8.70
CA HIS A 157 27.11 -23.16 -8.86
C HIS A 157 27.19 -23.57 -10.33
N LYS A 158 26.10 -23.46 -11.08
CA LYS A 158 26.08 -23.83 -12.50
C LYS A 158 27.01 -22.93 -13.32
N ALA A 159 26.95 -21.59 -13.14
CA ALA A 159 27.81 -20.66 -13.85
C ALA A 159 29.29 -20.92 -13.60
N LYS A 160 29.69 -21.23 -12.36
CA LYS A 160 31.07 -21.62 -12.01
C LYS A 160 31.50 -22.91 -12.71
N ALA A 161 30.61 -23.90 -12.77
CA ALA A 161 30.91 -25.20 -13.38
C ALA A 161 31.02 -25.13 -14.90
N THR A 162 30.12 -24.39 -15.55
CA THR A 162 30.10 -24.24 -17.02
C THR A 162 31.10 -23.20 -17.53
N LYS A 163 31.55 -22.29 -16.66
CA LYS A 163 32.36 -21.11 -16.99
C LYS A 163 31.68 -20.18 -18.01
N GLU A 164 30.35 -20.21 -18.09
CA GLU A 164 29.54 -19.40 -18.99
C GLU A 164 28.55 -18.53 -18.21
N PRO A 165 28.22 -17.31 -18.71
CA PRO A 165 27.17 -16.50 -18.16
C PRO A 165 25.80 -17.19 -18.26
N ILE A 166 24.99 -17.11 -17.21
CA ILE A 166 23.63 -17.64 -17.20
C ILE A 166 22.64 -16.49 -17.10
N VAL A 167 21.76 -16.42 -18.08
CA VAL A 167 20.67 -15.44 -18.16
C VAL A 167 19.44 -15.99 -17.47
N LEU A 168 18.91 -15.26 -16.48
CA LEU A 168 17.68 -15.61 -15.82
C LEU A 168 16.46 -15.08 -16.57
N GLU A 169 15.29 -15.62 -16.28
CA GLU A 169 14.03 -15.07 -16.82
C GLU A 169 13.78 -13.64 -16.32
N PRO A 170 13.09 -12.81 -17.14
CA PRO A 170 12.66 -11.49 -16.69
C PRO A 170 11.88 -11.53 -15.39
N MET A 171 12.18 -10.59 -14.49
CA MET A 171 11.55 -10.48 -13.18
C MET A 171 11.52 -9.04 -12.68
N PRO A 172 10.58 -8.71 -11.75
CA PRO A 172 10.48 -7.37 -11.15
C PRO A 172 11.76 -6.94 -10.42
N ALA A 173 11.93 -5.63 -10.24
CA ALA A 173 13.11 -5.06 -9.57
C ALA A 173 13.34 -5.62 -8.16
N ARG A 174 12.24 -5.88 -7.40
CA ARG A 174 12.30 -6.49 -6.09
C ARG A 174 12.92 -7.88 -6.11
N GLU A 175 12.51 -8.74 -7.06
CA GLU A 175 13.05 -10.10 -7.21
C GLU A 175 14.52 -10.08 -7.68
N ARG A 176 14.85 -9.18 -8.62
CA ARG A 176 16.25 -9.00 -9.06
C ARG A 176 17.16 -8.58 -7.91
N LYS A 177 16.66 -7.72 -7.00
CA LYS A 177 17.39 -7.34 -5.78
C LYS A 177 17.68 -8.54 -4.89
N VAL A 178 16.72 -9.47 -4.72
CA VAL A 178 16.94 -10.70 -3.93
C VAL A 178 18.10 -11.50 -4.51
N ILE A 179 18.13 -11.73 -5.84
CA ILE A 179 19.22 -12.46 -6.51
C ILE A 179 20.56 -11.74 -6.30
N HIS A 180 20.62 -10.45 -6.56
CA HIS A 180 21.85 -9.66 -6.37
C HIS A 180 22.36 -9.72 -4.94
N THR A 181 21.46 -9.52 -3.96
CA THR A 181 21.84 -9.55 -2.53
C THR A 181 22.31 -10.91 -2.10
N THR A 182 21.64 -11.99 -2.56
CA THR A 182 22.04 -13.37 -2.23
C THR A 182 23.43 -13.70 -2.76
N LEU A 183 23.77 -13.18 -3.95
CA LEU A 183 25.06 -13.47 -4.59
C LEU A 183 26.13 -12.39 -4.36
N ALA A 184 25.84 -11.33 -3.63
CA ALA A 184 26.77 -10.22 -3.41
C ALA A 184 28.12 -10.66 -2.83
N ASN A 185 28.10 -11.62 -1.90
CA ASN A 185 29.28 -12.16 -1.24
C ASN A 185 29.70 -13.57 -1.75
N GLU A 186 29.05 -14.02 -2.84
CA GLU A 186 29.34 -15.33 -3.41
C GLU A 186 30.63 -15.27 -4.25
N ALA A 187 31.67 -15.99 -3.83
CA ALA A 187 32.94 -16.02 -4.52
C ALA A 187 32.83 -16.66 -5.91
N GLY A 188 33.57 -16.13 -6.89
CA GLY A 188 33.68 -16.68 -8.23
C GLY A 188 32.54 -16.34 -9.19
N VAL A 189 31.59 -15.50 -8.78
CA VAL A 189 30.54 -14.97 -9.67
C VAL A 189 30.35 -13.48 -9.47
N GLN A 190 29.80 -12.84 -10.50
CA GLN A 190 29.27 -11.48 -10.45
C GLN A 190 27.86 -11.46 -11.05
N THR A 191 27.07 -10.44 -10.70
CA THR A 191 25.69 -10.31 -11.17
C THR A 191 25.41 -8.92 -11.66
N TYR A 192 24.71 -8.80 -12.77
CA TYR A 192 24.18 -7.53 -13.26
C TYR A 192 22.78 -7.70 -13.86
N SER A 193 22.05 -6.59 -13.97
CA SER A 193 20.73 -6.60 -14.60
C SER A 193 20.81 -6.03 -16.00
N GLN A 194 20.25 -6.75 -16.98
CA GLN A 194 20.22 -6.41 -18.40
C GLN A 194 18.77 -6.32 -18.90
N GLY A 195 18.54 -5.57 -20.00
CA GLY A 195 17.22 -5.36 -20.58
C GLY A 195 16.46 -4.21 -19.94
N GLU A 196 15.28 -3.90 -20.48
CA GLU A 196 14.43 -2.79 -20.05
C GLU A 196 13.00 -3.22 -19.75
N GLY A 197 12.31 -2.46 -18.91
CA GLY A 197 10.90 -2.68 -18.56
C GLY A 197 10.61 -4.12 -18.16
N ALA A 198 9.59 -4.72 -18.78
CA ALA A 198 9.15 -6.08 -18.50
C ALA A 198 10.12 -7.18 -18.96
N LYS A 199 11.11 -6.85 -19.80
CA LYS A 199 12.15 -7.80 -20.25
C LYS A 199 13.41 -7.77 -19.40
N ARG A 200 13.46 -6.90 -18.37
CA ARG A 200 14.64 -6.75 -17.54
C ARG A 200 14.87 -7.99 -16.65
N HIS A 201 16.07 -8.53 -16.70
CA HIS A 201 16.48 -9.79 -16.07
C HIS A 201 17.85 -9.67 -15.40
N VAL A 202 18.24 -10.70 -14.63
CA VAL A 202 19.57 -10.82 -14.02
C VAL A 202 20.41 -11.75 -14.88
N VAL A 203 21.67 -11.41 -15.06
CA VAL A 203 22.71 -12.26 -15.58
C VAL A 203 23.66 -12.61 -14.43
N VAL A 204 23.98 -13.90 -14.29
CA VAL A 204 24.98 -14.41 -13.34
C VAL A 204 26.18 -14.87 -14.15
N GLU A 205 27.30 -14.19 -13.99
CA GLU A 205 28.52 -14.40 -14.78
C GLU A 205 29.65 -14.90 -13.89
N PRO A 206 30.40 -15.93 -14.30
CA PRO A 206 31.58 -16.38 -13.58
C PRO A 206 32.66 -15.28 -13.63
N LYS A 207 33.30 -14.99 -12.49
CA LYS A 207 34.51 -14.15 -12.48
C LYS A 207 35.64 -14.94 -13.13
N GLN A 208 36.33 -14.32 -14.08
CA GLN A 208 37.56 -14.88 -14.60
C GLN A 208 38.57 -14.89 -13.46
N SER A 209 39.19 -16.04 -13.21
CA SER A 209 40.35 -16.12 -12.32
C SER A 209 41.52 -15.49 -13.07
N ASP A 210 42.05 -14.40 -12.52
CA ASP A 210 43.35 -13.87 -12.96
C ASP A 210 44.45 -14.90 -12.75
#